data_d955aea68a7acc3478518cfc4d727594
#
_entry.id   d955aea68a7acc3478518cfc4d727594
#
_cell.length_a   1.000
_cell.length_b   1.000
_cell.length_c   1.000
_cell.angle_alpha   90.00
_cell.angle_beta   90.00
_cell.angle_gamma   90.00
#
_symmetry.space_group_name_H-M   'P 1'
#
loop_
_entity.id
_entity.type
_entity.pdbx_description
1 polymer ?
#
loop_
_entity_poly.entity_id
_entity_poly.type
_entity_poly.pdbx_seq_one_letter_code
_entity_poly.pdbx_strand_id
1 'polypeptide(L)'
;MTLDNLTNTNQSGLSVESKVYNLTGTVLDDQTASNLTLGSQQVMNSVLTPTVPTGTPGQVYFVELLLRQNGTIVDRNVYWLSTQQDVVNWTKTLGQPQGTLSQYANLQALHTLPRSSITATARTTAQPGPDGADRATTVTITNTLRPPSLSCSVPTCGAAPQAARS
;
A
#
# COMPACT_ATOMS: atom_id res chain seq x y z
N MET A 1 3.79 -5.30 -12.13
CA MET A 1 2.68 -4.51 -11.53
C MET A 1 1.53 -4.44 -12.50
N THR A 2 0.31 -4.57 -11.99
CA THR A 2 -0.95 -4.51 -12.76
C THR A 2 -1.75 -3.30 -12.32
N LEU A 3 -2.39 -2.61 -13.23
CA LEU A 3 -3.32 -1.53 -12.97
C LEU A 3 -4.71 -1.97 -13.42
N ASP A 4 -5.70 -1.83 -12.53
CA ASP A 4 -7.06 -2.27 -12.76
C ASP A 4 -8.04 -1.12 -12.55
N ASN A 5 -8.88 -0.88 -13.55
CA ASN A 5 -9.96 0.11 -13.49
C ASN A 5 -11.28 -0.59 -13.15
N LEU A 6 -11.66 -0.59 -11.89
CA LEU A 6 -12.92 -1.17 -11.40
C LEU A 6 -14.15 -0.28 -11.63
N THR A 7 -13.98 0.88 -12.26
CA THR A 7 -15.09 1.81 -12.52
C THR A 7 -15.74 1.56 -13.88
N ASN A 8 -16.95 2.07 -14.06
CA ASN A 8 -17.68 1.99 -15.33
C ASN A 8 -17.32 3.12 -16.32
N THR A 9 -16.26 3.88 -16.04
CA THR A 9 -15.83 5.01 -16.87
C THR A 9 -14.38 4.87 -17.28
N ASN A 10 -14.03 5.43 -18.42
CA ASN A 10 -12.63 5.49 -18.85
C ASN A 10 -11.83 6.41 -17.91
N GLN A 11 -10.64 6.00 -17.56
CA GLN A 11 -9.72 6.77 -16.74
C GLN A 11 -8.53 7.19 -17.59
N SER A 12 -8.18 8.47 -17.56
CA SER A 12 -7.06 9.05 -18.30
C SER A 12 -6.21 9.95 -17.41
N GLY A 13 -5.05 10.38 -17.92
CA GLY A 13 -4.10 11.20 -17.17
C GLY A 13 -3.48 10.45 -16.01
N LEU A 14 -3.40 9.10 -16.11
CA LEU A 14 -2.85 8.26 -15.08
C LEU A 14 -1.33 8.17 -15.20
N SER A 15 -0.67 8.12 -14.06
CA SER A 15 0.73 7.72 -13.93
C SER A 15 0.92 6.82 -12.71
N VAL A 16 1.83 5.89 -12.84
CA VAL A 16 2.18 4.94 -11.78
C VAL A 16 3.65 5.09 -11.47
N GLU A 17 3.98 5.20 -10.20
CA GLU A 17 5.34 5.24 -9.68
C GLU A 17 5.56 4.04 -8.76
N SER A 18 6.71 3.38 -8.90
CA SER A 18 7.14 2.29 -8.02
C SER A 18 8.51 2.61 -7.46
N LYS A 19 8.64 2.56 -6.14
CA LYS A 19 9.93 2.70 -5.45
C LYS A 19 10.22 1.50 -4.57
N VAL A 20 11.43 1.00 -4.65
CA VAL A 20 11.94 -0.06 -3.78
C VAL A 20 12.93 0.55 -2.81
N TYR A 21 12.75 0.28 -1.51
CA TYR A 21 13.61 0.79 -0.44
C TYR A 21 14.20 -0.36 0.38
N ASN A 22 15.42 -0.16 0.87
CA ASN A 22 15.96 -0.99 1.94
C ASN A 22 15.45 -0.52 3.32
N LEU A 23 15.82 -1.24 4.39
CA LEU A 23 15.41 -0.90 5.77
C LEU A 23 15.96 0.44 6.28
N THR A 24 16.98 1.01 5.63
CA THR A 24 17.52 2.32 5.99
C THR A 24 16.87 3.47 5.23
N GLY A 25 15.88 3.15 4.35
CA GLY A 25 15.18 4.13 3.53
C GLY A 25 15.94 4.54 2.25
N THR A 26 17.01 3.82 1.92
CA THR A 26 17.72 4.05 0.65
C THR A 26 16.88 3.50 -0.50
N VAL A 27 16.69 4.30 -1.54
CA VAL A 27 16.03 3.88 -2.78
C VAL A 27 16.96 2.93 -3.54
N LEU A 28 16.46 1.74 -3.83
CA LEU A 28 17.15 0.70 -4.60
C LEU A 28 16.70 0.67 -6.06
N ASP A 29 15.44 1.01 -6.31
CA ASP A 29 14.83 1.09 -7.64
C ASP A 29 13.75 2.18 -7.63
N ASP A 30 13.64 2.92 -8.74
CA ASP A 30 12.64 3.97 -8.93
C ASP A 30 12.19 3.96 -10.40
N GLN A 31 10.93 3.60 -10.62
CA GLN A 31 10.36 3.49 -11.96
C GLN A 31 9.06 4.26 -12.04
N THR A 32 8.80 4.89 -13.18
CA THR A 32 7.55 5.61 -13.45
C THR A 32 7.05 5.28 -14.84
N ALA A 33 5.76 4.96 -14.95
CA ALA A 33 5.01 4.90 -16.20
C ALA A 33 3.97 6.03 -16.22
N SER A 34 3.98 6.84 -17.29
CA SER A 34 3.12 8.01 -17.40
C SER A 34 2.23 7.94 -18.65
N ASN A 35 1.28 8.88 -18.75
CA ASN A 35 0.35 9.00 -19.88
C ASN A 35 -0.49 7.74 -20.09
N LEU A 36 -0.86 7.07 -19.01
CA LEU A 36 -1.66 5.86 -19.07
C LEU A 36 -3.15 6.22 -19.19
N THR A 37 -3.88 5.39 -19.94
CA THR A 37 -5.33 5.45 -20.06
C THR A 37 -5.89 4.04 -19.98
N LEU A 38 -6.91 3.84 -19.14
CA LEU A 38 -7.62 2.57 -19.01
C LEU A 38 -9.08 2.77 -19.37
N GLY A 39 -9.60 1.89 -20.21
CA GLY A 39 -11.04 1.80 -20.47
C GLY A 39 -11.83 1.37 -19.22
N SER A 40 -13.14 1.52 -19.28
CA SER A 40 -14.05 1.00 -18.25
C SER A 40 -13.79 -0.49 -18.00
N GLN A 41 -13.63 -0.88 -16.74
CA GLN A 41 -13.37 -2.27 -16.30
C GLN A 41 -12.17 -2.95 -16.99
N GLN A 42 -11.21 -2.18 -17.43
CA GLN A 42 -10.01 -2.68 -18.11
C GLN A 42 -8.89 -2.97 -17.11
N VAL A 43 -8.15 -4.05 -17.38
CA VAL A 43 -6.91 -4.42 -16.69
C VAL A 43 -5.73 -4.20 -17.64
N MET A 44 -4.71 -3.49 -17.15
CA MET A 44 -3.43 -3.31 -17.84
C MET A 44 -2.34 -4.04 -17.06
N ASN A 45 -1.82 -5.12 -17.65
CA ASN A 45 -0.76 -5.92 -17.05
C ASN A 45 0.63 -5.36 -17.37
N SER A 46 1.58 -5.68 -16.50
CA SER A 46 3.02 -5.39 -16.70
C SER A 46 3.33 -3.91 -16.94
N VAL A 47 2.60 -3.02 -16.25
CA VAL A 47 2.80 -1.57 -16.35
C VAL A 47 4.21 -1.18 -15.92
N LEU A 48 4.69 -1.77 -14.80
CA LEU A 48 6.05 -1.66 -14.28
C LEU A 48 6.54 -3.01 -13.80
N THR A 49 7.86 -3.20 -13.83
CA THR A 49 8.53 -4.38 -13.25
C THR A 49 9.65 -3.88 -12.32
N PRO A 50 9.32 -3.61 -11.04
CA PRO A 50 10.31 -3.13 -10.08
C PRO A 50 11.47 -4.12 -9.93
N THR A 51 12.68 -3.60 -9.86
CA THR A 51 13.88 -4.38 -9.55
C THR A 51 13.97 -4.54 -8.04
N VAL A 52 13.85 -5.77 -7.57
CA VAL A 52 13.90 -6.10 -6.14
C VAL A 52 15.24 -6.74 -5.77
N PRO A 53 15.68 -6.63 -4.49
CA PRO A 53 16.88 -7.29 -4.01
C PRO A 53 16.83 -8.80 -4.24
N THR A 54 17.96 -9.37 -4.59
CA THR A 54 18.16 -10.81 -4.79
C THR A 54 19.45 -11.26 -4.10
N GLY A 55 19.56 -12.55 -3.81
CA GLY A 55 20.83 -13.20 -3.42
C GLY A 55 21.07 -13.30 -1.91
N THR A 56 20.61 -12.42 -1.06
CA THR A 56 20.78 -12.55 0.40
C THR A 56 19.48 -13.06 1.03
N PRO A 57 19.40 -14.31 1.51
CA PRO A 57 18.18 -14.82 2.13
C PRO A 57 17.76 -14.01 3.36
N GLY A 58 16.46 -13.67 3.45
CA GLY A 58 15.90 -12.93 4.59
C GLY A 58 16.19 -11.44 4.58
N GLN A 59 16.71 -10.88 3.48
CA GLN A 59 16.77 -9.43 3.31
C GLN A 59 15.35 -8.86 3.15
N VAL A 60 15.00 -7.91 4.00
CA VAL A 60 13.69 -7.22 3.95
C VAL A 60 13.82 -5.92 3.17
N TYR A 61 12.81 -5.62 2.38
CA TYR A 61 12.70 -4.39 1.60
C TYR A 61 11.24 -3.93 1.52
N PHE A 62 11.05 -2.65 1.19
CA PHE A 62 9.72 -2.07 0.99
C PHE A 62 9.52 -1.77 -0.47
N VAL A 63 8.30 -1.98 -0.96
CA VAL A 63 7.86 -1.53 -2.29
C VAL A 63 6.70 -0.56 -2.10
N GLU A 64 6.90 0.67 -2.49
CA GLU A 64 5.86 1.70 -2.52
C GLU A 64 5.33 1.84 -3.94
N LEU A 65 4.02 1.79 -4.08
CA LEU A 65 3.32 2.02 -5.34
C LEU A 65 2.42 3.24 -5.18
N LEU A 66 2.55 4.19 -6.08
CA LEU A 66 1.72 5.38 -6.14
C LEU A 66 0.97 5.42 -7.47
N LEU A 67 -0.34 5.58 -7.40
CA LEU A 67 -1.17 5.92 -8.55
C LEU A 67 -1.53 7.40 -8.48
N ARG A 68 -1.26 8.10 -9.57
CA ARG A 68 -1.66 9.50 -9.72
C ARG A 68 -2.63 9.66 -10.88
N GLN A 69 -3.56 10.58 -10.72
CA GLN A 69 -4.39 11.06 -11.80
C GLN A 69 -4.25 12.58 -11.92
N ASN A 70 -3.86 13.05 -13.10
CA ASN A 70 -3.59 14.48 -13.35
C ASN A 70 -2.63 15.10 -12.31
N GLY A 71 -1.60 14.34 -11.91
CA GLY A 71 -0.60 14.74 -10.91
C GLY A 71 -0.99 14.54 -9.44
N THR A 72 -2.27 14.31 -9.15
CA THR A 72 -2.75 14.08 -7.77
C THR A 72 -2.68 12.59 -7.42
N ILE A 73 -2.15 12.26 -6.23
CA ILE A 73 -2.14 10.88 -5.72
C ILE A 73 -3.59 10.47 -5.43
N VAL A 74 -4.05 9.41 -6.11
CA VAL A 74 -5.39 8.83 -5.93
C VAL A 74 -5.36 7.49 -5.23
N ASP A 75 -4.19 6.80 -5.25
CA ASP A 75 -3.98 5.57 -4.50
C ASP A 75 -2.51 5.39 -4.12
N ARG A 76 -2.27 4.69 -3.00
CA ARG A 76 -0.95 4.38 -2.47
C ARG A 76 -0.96 3.05 -1.77
N ASN A 77 -0.04 2.16 -2.17
CA ASN A 77 0.18 0.88 -1.51
C ASN A 77 1.64 0.74 -1.09
N VAL A 78 1.87 0.16 0.09
CA VAL A 78 3.21 -0.17 0.58
C VAL A 78 3.26 -1.63 0.98
N TYR A 79 4.20 -2.37 0.41
CA TYR A 79 4.43 -3.78 0.70
C TYR A 79 5.75 -3.97 1.46
N TRP A 80 5.73 -4.83 2.45
CA TRP A 80 6.90 -5.31 3.16
C TRP A 80 7.21 -6.71 2.66
N LEU A 81 8.35 -6.86 2.03
CA LEU A 81 8.70 -8.07 1.33
C LEU A 81 10.06 -8.59 1.82
N SER A 82 10.27 -9.88 1.65
CA SER A 82 11.51 -10.55 1.97
C SER A 82 12.02 -11.33 0.76
N THR A 83 13.33 -11.40 0.59
CA THR A 83 13.96 -12.29 -0.39
C THR A 83 13.76 -13.77 -0.06
N GLN A 84 13.45 -14.10 1.20
CA GLN A 84 12.92 -15.40 1.60
C GLN A 84 11.40 -15.33 1.65
N GLN A 85 10.73 -15.86 0.65
CA GLN A 85 9.28 -15.79 0.49
C GLN A 85 8.58 -16.98 1.17
N ASP A 86 7.26 -16.84 1.35
CA ASP A 86 6.38 -17.95 1.73
C ASP A 86 6.36 -19.01 0.64
N VAL A 87 6.40 -20.29 1.05
CA VAL A 87 6.26 -21.42 0.14
C VAL A 87 5.05 -22.25 0.60
N VAL A 88 4.03 -22.33 -0.24
CA VAL A 88 2.81 -23.11 0.04
C VAL A 88 3.11 -24.59 -0.11
N ASN A 89 2.73 -25.38 0.90
CA ASN A 89 2.73 -26.83 0.82
C ASN A 89 1.41 -27.31 0.19
N TRP A 90 1.37 -27.40 -1.11
CA TRP A 90 0.17 -27.78 -1.84
C TRP A 90 -0.37 -29.16 -1.45
N THR A 91 0.50 -30.14 -1.14
CA THR A 91 0.08 -31.49 -0.73
C THR A 91 -0.73 -31.47 0.56
N LYS A 92 -0.33 -30.62 1.53
CA LYS A 92 -1.05 -30.46 2.80
C LYS A 92 -2.19 -29.45 2.74
N THR A 93 -2.21 -28.59 1.73
CA THR A 93 -3.22 -27.53 1.56
C THR A 93 -4.46 -28.05 0.84
N LEU A 94 -4.30 -28.98 -0.12
CA LEU A 94 -5.41 -29.52 -0.89
C LEU A 94 -6.44 -30.22 0.01
N GLY A 95 -7.69 -29.81 -0.11
CA GLY A 95 -8.79 -30.36 0.69
C GLY A 95 -8.89 -29.84 2.13
N GLN A 96 -8.07 -28.88 2.51
CA GLN A 96 -8.13 -28.21 3.82
C GLN A 96 -8.69 -26.79 3.70
N PRO A 97 -9.44 -26.30 4.70
CA PRO A 97 -9.95 -24.93 4.71
C PRO A 97 -8.85 -23.86 4.90
N GLN A 98 -7.64 -24.26 5.27
CA GLN A 98 -6.51 -23.39 5.53
C GLN A 98 -5.29 -23.80 4.72
N GLY A 99 -4.57 -22.80 4.17
CA GLY A 99 -3.29 -23.02 3.53
C GLY A 99 -2.20 -23.42 4.53
N THR A 100 -1.39 -24.39 4.17
CA THR A 100 -0.20 -24.80 4.96
C THR A 100 1.05 -24.32 4.24
N LEU A 101 1.95 -23.66 4.96
CA LEU A 101 3.24 -23.23 4.44
C LEU A 101 4.34 -24.21 4.84
N SER A 102 5.24 -24.52 3.92
CA SER A 102 6.49 -25.24 4.20
C SER A 102 7.63 -24.31 4.57
N GLN A 103 7.55 -23.04 4.18
CA GLN A 103 8.47 -21.97 4.53
C GLN A 103 7.69 -20.69 4.71
N TYR A 104 8.08 -19.89 5.70
CA TYR A 104 7.54 -18.55 5.95
C TYR A 104 8.50 -17.49 5.45
N ALA A 105 7.97 -16.37 5.00
CA ALA A 105 8.76 -15.17 4.70
C ALA A 105 9.53 -14.73 5.94
N ASN A 106 10.82 -14.48 5.78
CA ASN A 106 11.65 -14.02 6.90
C ASN A 106 11.59 -12.48 6.97
N LEU A 107 10.82 -11.96 7.91
CA LEU A 107 10.64 -10.54 8.19
C LEU A 107 11.32 -10.12 9.52
N GLN A 108 12.17 -10.97 10.12
CA GLN A 108 12.77 -10.69 11.43
C GLN A 108 13.64 -9.43 11.45
N ALA A 109 14.22 -9.05 10.31
CA ALA A 109 14.99 -7.81 10.22
C ALA A 109 14.17 -6.54 10.55
N LEU A 110 12.83 -6.60 10.48
CA LEU A 110 11.98 -5.48 10.92
C LEU A 110 12.10 -5.18 12.41
N HIS A 111 12.45 -6.18 13.24
CA HIS A 111 12.65 -5.98 14.67
C HIS A 111 13.91 -5.17 15.01
N THR A 112 14.83 -5.02 14.05
CA THR A 112 16.05 -4.21 14.21
C THR A 112 15.88 -2.75 13.82
N LEU A 113 14.70 -2.38 13.31
CA LEU A 113 14.42 -0.99 12.97
C LEU A 113 14.49 -0.09 14.21
N PRO A 114 15.04 1.12 14.08
CA PRO A 114 15.05 2.07 15.17
C PRO A 114 13.62 2.42 15.58
N ARG A 115 13.42 2.62 16.87
CA ARG A 115 12.11 3.04 17.38
C ARG A 115 11.78 4.44 16.87
N SER A 116 10.55 4.61 16.38
CA SER A 116 10.04 5.93 16.02
C SER A 116 9.39 6.59 17.24
N SER A 117 9.61 7.89 17.39
CA SER A 117 8.86 8.71 18.34
C SER A 117 7.68 9.34 17.58
N ILE A 118 6.47 8.97 17.94
CA ILE A 118 5.26 9.50 17.32
C ILE A 118 4.41 10.24 18.34
N THR A 119 3.80 11.34 17.92
CA THR A 119 2.70 11.99 18.63
C THR A 119 1.42 11.79 17.82
N ALA A 120 0.31 11.56 18.50
CA ALA A 120 -1.00 11.44 17.87
C ALA A 120 -1.97 12.44 18.53
N THR A 121 -2.69 13.18 17.71
CA THR A 121 -3.78 14.05 18.14
C THR A 121 -5.06 13.66 17.42
N ALA A 122 -6.19 13.65 18.13
CA ALA A 122 -7.49 13.38 17.56
C ALA A 122 -8.40 14.60 17.71
N ARG A 123 -9.12 14.96 16.66
CA ARG A 123 -10.15 15.99 16.66
C ARG A 123 -11.44 15.43 16.11
N THR A 124 -12.51 15.49 16.88
CA THR A 124 -13.85 15.08 16.46
C THR A 124 -14.68 16.31 16.14
N THR A 125 -15.32 16.35 14.98
CA THR A 125 -16.23 17.40 14.53
C THR A 125 -17.58 16.78 14.18
N ALA A 126 -18.67 17.50 14.48
CA ALA A 126 -20.00 17.14 14.02
C ALA A 126 -20.03 17.28 12.47
N GLN A 127 -20.66 16.33 11.82
CA GLN A 127 -20.90 16.34 10.36
C GLN A 127 -22.41 16.39 10.12
N PRO A 128 -22.87 17.08 9.06
CA PRO A 128 -24.26 16.98 8.63
C PRO A 128 -24.52 15.56 8.11
N GLY A 129 -25.32 14.80 8.81
CA GLY A 129 -25.79 13.47 8.40
C GLY A 129 -27.30 13.44 8.32
N PRO A 130 -27.91 12.40 7.74
CA PRO A 130 -29.36 12.26 7.63
C PRO A 130 -30.08 12.37 8.99
N ASP A 131 -29.41 11.90 10.06
CA ASP A 131 -29.95 11.90 11.43
C ASP A 131 -29.33 12.97 12.35
N GLY A 132 -28.48 13.86 11.79
CA GLY A 132 -27.83 14.95 12.54
C GLY A 132 -26.81 14.54 13.60
N ALA A 133 -26.49 13.25 13.69
CA ALA A 133 -25.63 12.68 14.73
C ALA A 133 -24.24 12.23 14.23
N ASP A 134 -23.93 12.41 12.95
CA ASP A 134 -22.65 11.95 12.39
C ASP A 134 -21.48 12.76 12.92
N ARG A 135 -20.39 12.08 13.20
CA ARG A 135 -19.15 12.67 13.69
C ARG A 135 -17.97 12.18 12.86
N ALA A 136 -17.15 13.12 12.37
CA ALA A 136 -15.87 12.80 11.77
C ALA A 136 -14.77 12.97 12.80
N THR A 137 -13.93 11.94 12.98
CA THR A 137 -12.73 12.01 13.80
C THR A 137 -11.51 12.01 12.91
N THR A 138 -10.77 13.10 12.90
CA THR A 138 -9.48 13.22 12.23
C THR A 138 -8.38 12.89 13.23
N VAL A 139 -7.55 11.92 12.93
CA VAL A 139 -6.35 11.57 13.69
C VAL A 139 -5.14 12.05 12.93
N THR A 140 -4.36 12.93 13.55
CA THR A 140 -3.08 13.40 13.01
C THR A 140 -1.95 12.68 13.74
N ILE A 141 -1.12 11.96 12.99
CA ILE A 141 0.07 11.27 13.50
C ILE A 141 1.30 12.01 12.99
N THR A 142 2.15 12.45 13.90
CA THR A 142 3.40 13.13 13.59
C THR A 142 4.57 12.28 14.06
N ASN A 143 5.50 11.96 13.14
CA ASN A 143 6.78 11.35 13.50
C ASN A 143 7.77 12.45 13.85
N THR A 144 8.25 12.47 15.10
CA THR A 144 9.18 13.49 15.61
C THR A 144 10.65 13.09 15.46
N LEU A 145 10.93 11.81 15.22
CA LEU A 145 12.25 11.31 14.84
C LEU A 145 12.27 11.16 13.31
N ARG A 146 12.70 12.17 12.62
CA ARG A 146 12.73 12.23 11.17
C ARG A 146 14.00 11.59 10.61
N PRO A 147 13.91 10.45 9.88
CA PRO A 147 14.82 10.18 8.78
C PRO A 147 14.34 11.01 7.56
N PRO A 148 15.25 11.50 6.71
CA PRO A 148 14.96 12.61 5.78
C PRO A 148 14.09 12.29 4.55
N SER A 149 13.38 11.18 4.43
CA SER A 149 12.74 10.87 3.15
C SER A 149 11.41 10.12 3.13
N LEU A 150 10.82 9.75 4.25
CA LEU A 150 9.51 9.08 4.23
C LEU A 150 8.44 9.95 4.90
N SER A 151 7.89 10.94 4.17
CA SER A 151 6.67 11.61 4.60
C SER A 151 5.48 10.71 4.27
N CYS A 152 5.00 9.93 5.24
CA CYS A 152 3.76 9.21 5.14
C CYS A 152 2.61 10.12 5.57
N SER A 153 1.87 10.70 4.65
CA SER A 153 0.54 11.22 4.93
C SER A 153 -0.46 10.06 4.75
N VAL A 154 -1.06 9.62 5.84
CA VAL A 154 -2.16 8.64 5.78
C VAL A 154 -3.40 9.38 5.27
N PRO A 155 -3.97 9.01 4.10
CA PRO A 155 -5.25 9.57 3.69
C PRO A 155 -6.32 9.16 4.71
N THR A 156 -7.17 10.10 5.09
CA THR A 156 -8.34 9.87 5.93
C THR A 156 -9.21 8.79 5.27
N CYS A 157 -9.32 7.64 5.91
CA CYS A 157 -10.28 6.62 5.51
C CYS A 157 -11.68 7.16 5.82
N GLY A 158 -12.37 7.70 4.83
CA GLY A 158 -13.79 8.02 4.91
C GLY A 158 -14.55 6.68 5.01
N ALA A 159 -15.36 6.49 6.05
CA ALA A 159 -16.25 5.36 6.14
C ALA A 159 -17.19 5.37 4.91
N ALA A 160 -17.20 4.29 4.15
CA ALA A 160 -18.18 4.11 3.09
C ALA A 160 -19.59 4.04 3.71
N PRO A 161 -20.61 4.65 3.10
CA PRO A 161 -21.97 4.55 3.60
C PRO A 161 -22.43 3.09 3.52
N GLN A 162 -22.85 2.53 4.66
CA GLN A 162 -23.55 1.24 4.67
C GLN A 162 -24.86 1.41 3.92
N ALA A 163 -25.04 0.64 2.86
CA ALA A 163 -26.32 0.56 2.16
C ALA A 163 -27.36 -0.01 3.13
N ALA A 164 -28.39 0.78 3.42
CA ALA A 164 -29.56 0.32 4.14
C ALA A 164 -30.23 -0.80 3.34
N ARG A 165 -30.36 -1.98 3.93
CA ARG A 165 -31.23 -3.05 3.41
C ARG A 165 -32.67 -2.70 3.82
N SER A 166 -33.49 -2.45 2.83
CA SER A 166 -34.97 -2.49 2.96
C SER A 166 -35.45 -3.93 2.95
#